data_fc053ffcd7f26c8d397cf660a52c17b7
#
_entry.id   fc053ffcd7f26c8d397cf660a52c17b7
#
_cell.length_a   1.000
_cell.length_b   1.000
_cell.length_c   1.000
_cell.angle_alpha   90.00
_cell.angle_beta   90.00
_cell.angle_gamma   90.00
#
_symmetry.space_group_name_H-M   'P 1'
#
loop_
_entity.id
_entity.type
_entity.pdbx_description
1 polymer ?
#
loop_
_entity_poly.entity_id
_entity_poly.type
_entity_poly.pdbx_seq_one_letter_code
_entity_poly.pdbx_strand_id
1 'polypeptide(L)'
;MNTTSRQALRNKIERVLGPAWATRLRCVVRGRGVPRWGNLRRLKPFSNNFGWERGTPVDRYYVDRFFERHSAEITGDVLEIDRSIYTRRFGQNLRTVHSFDIEPKPDTTFACDLAHSENVLESDAYDCVLLPCTLSFFRELDLCLRNTLRVVRPGGTILASASGIIRVEDSDDLWRFTPFGWRELLQRTWPGCELVVESEGNCLAVTAFNLGLAHEELKPEELNYRDELFPVAINIVCRKPKP
;
A
#
# COMPACT_ATOMS: atom_id res chain seq x y z
N MET A 1 -14.83 -8.41 -46.20
CA MET A 1 -15.80 -9.28 -45.50
C MET A 1 -16.71 -8.39 -44.66
N ASN A 2 -18.01 -8.42 -44.90
CA ASN A 2 -19.00 -7.63 -44.16
C ASN A 2 -19.08 -8.05 -42.69
N THR A 3 -19.41 -7.12 -41.80
CA THR A 3 -19.55 -7.32 -40.35
C THR A 3 -20.43 -8.53 -40.01
N THR A 4 -21.48 -8.78 -40.78
CA THR A 4 -22.44 -9.91 -40.64
C THR A 4 -21.76 -11.27 -40.89
N SER A 5 -20.90 -11.39 -41.90
CA SER A 5 -20.17 -12.63 -42.20
C SER A 5 -19.10 -12.95 -41.13
N ARG A 6 -18.49 -11.95 -40.54
CA ARG A 6 -17.55 -12.12 -39.42
C ARG A 6 -18.23 -12.59 -38.15
N GLN A 7 -19.43 -12.07 -37.87
CA GLN A 7 -20.21 -12.48 -36.70
C GLN A 7 -20.77 -13.93 -36.87
N ALA A 8 -21.24 -14.31 -38.06
CA ALA A 8 -21.68 -15.67 -38.34
C ALA A 8 -20.53 -16.70 -38.19
N LEU A 9 -19.34 -16.38 -38.70
CA LEU A 9 -18.14 -17.23 -38.55
C LEU A 9 -17.75 -17.35 -37.08
N ARG A 10 -17.79 -16.26 -36.32
CA ARG A 10 -17.52 -16.24 -34.87
C ARG A 10 -18.48 -17.17 -34.13
N ASN A 11 -19.79 -17.05 -34.35
CA ASN A 11 -20.80 -17.87 -33.71
C ASN A 11 -20.63 -19.37 -34.04
N LYS A 12 -20.24 -19.68 -35.30
CA LYS A 12 -19.94 -21.04 -35.72
C LYS A 12 -18.74 -21.64 -35.01
N ILE A 13 -17.66 -20.87 -34.88
CA ILE A 13 -16.43 -21.26 -34.16
C ILE A 13 -16.71 -21.46 -32.67
N GLU A 14 -17.46 -20.56 -32.03
CA GLU A 14 -17.85 -20.69 -30.63
C GLU A 14 -18.75 -21.91 -30.38
N ARG A 15 -19.63 -22.23 -31.29
CA ARG A 15 -20.50 -23.40 -31.19
C ARG A 15 -19.73 -24.72 -31.30
N VAL A 16 -18.68 -24.78 -32.13
CA VAL A 16 -17.91 -26.01 -32.38
C VAL A 16 -16.80 -26.21 -31.35
N LEU A 17 -16.08 -25.15 -31.00
CA LEU A 17 -14.89 -25.23 -30.12
C LEU A 17 -15.20 -24.85 -28.68
N GLY A 18 -16.34 -24.30 -28.39
CA GLY A 18 -16.67 -23.69 -27.12
C GLY A 18 -16.02 -22.29 -26.94
N PRO A 19 -16.57 -21.45 -26.04
CA PRO A 19 -16.15 -20.03 -25.91
C PRO A 19 -14.69 -19.85 -25.50
N ALA A 20 -14.15 -20.73 -24.67
CA ALA A 20 -12.77 -20.64 -24.19
C ALA A 20 -11.75 -20.91 -25.32
N TRP A 21 -11.98 -21.91 -26.15
CA TRP A 21 -11.12 -22.24 -27.29
C TRP A 21 -11.23 -21.19 -28.40
N ALA A 22 -12.43 -20.71 -28.68
CA ALA A 22 -12.64 -19.63 -29.65
C ALA A 22 -11.91 -18.35 -29.25
N THR A 23 -11.88 -18.04 -27.95
CA THR A 23 -11.11 -16.90 -27.42
C THR A 23 -9.61 -17.11 -27.56
N ARG A 24 -9.09 -18.30 -27.24
CA ARG A 24 -7.66 -18.64 -27.43
C ARG A 24 -7.24 -18.50 -28.89
N LEU A 25 -8.03 -19.05 -29.81
CA LEU A 25 -7.76 -18.95 -31.24
C LEU A 25 -7.71 -17.49 -31.70
N ARG A 26 -8.66 -16.67 -31.26
CA ARG A 26 -8.65 -15.22 -31.54
C ARG A 26 -7.42 -14.51 -31.01
N CYS A 27 -6.97 -14.85 -29.80
CA CYS A 27 -5.74 -14.27 -29.23
C CYS A 27 -4.52 -14.63 -30.08
N VAL A 28 -4.36 -15.89 -30.48
CA VAL A 28 -3.26 -16.34 -31.36
C VAL A 28 -3.29 -15.61 -32.68
N VAL A 29 -4.46 -15.59 -33.37
CA VAL A 29 -4.61 -14.93 -34.69
C VAL A 29 -4.33 -13.43 -34.63
N ARG A 30 -4.59 -12.77 -33.48
CA ARG A 30 -4.34 -11.35 -33.28
C ARG A 30 -2.96 -11.04 -32.69
N GLY A 31 -2.06 -12.02 -32.61
CA GLY A 31 -0.73 -11.86 -32.02
C GLY A 31 -0.74 -11.53 -30.52
N ARG A 32 -1.87 -11.74 -29.83
CA ARG A 32 -2.00 -11.57 -28.39
C ARG A 32 -1.49 -12.83 -27.68
N GLY A 33 -0.71 -12.67 -26.63
CA GLY A 33 -0.23 -13.78 -25.84
C GLY A 33 -1.39 -14.65 -25.30
N VAL A 34 -1.17 -15.96 -25.23
CA VAL A 34 -2.08 -16.90 -24.56
C VAL A 34 -1.47 -17.24 -23.20
N PRO A 35 -2.15 -16.94 -22.08
CA PRO A 35 -1.60 -17.18 -20.77
C PRO A 35 -1.37 -18.69 -20.52
N ARG A 36 -0.17 -19.00 -20.01
CA ARG A 36 0.18 -20.34 -19.53
C ARG A 36 0.05 -20.34 -18.02
N TRP A 37 -1.08 -20.80 -17.52
CA TRP A 37 -1.39 -20.71 -16.09
C TRP A 37 -0.50 -21.59 -15.21
N GLY A 38 -0.06 -22.76 -15.71
CA GLY A 38 0.75 -23.69 -14.91
C GLY A 38 0.13 -23.92 -13.53
N ASN A 39 0.93 -23.81 -12.47
CA ASN A 39 0.50 -23.92 -11.08
C ASN A 39 -0.18 -22.63 -10.52
N LEU A 40 -0.26 -21.55 -11.30
CA LEU A 40 -0.98 -20.34 -10.93
C LEU A 40 -2.52 -20.49 -11.10
N ARG A 41 -2.99 -21.55 -11.77
CA ARG A 41 -4.43 -21.81 -11.93
C ARG A 41 -5.00 -22.45 -10.66
N ARG A 42 -5.10 -21.63 -9.61
CA ARG A 42 -5.52 -22.04 -8.28
C ARG A 42 -6.54 -21.07 -7.69
N LEU A 43 -7.41 -21.58 -6.82
CA LEU A 43 -8.46 -20.79 -6.16
C LEU A 43 -8.00 -20.23 -4.80
N LYS A 44 -6.92 -20.78 -4.24
CA LYS A 44 -6.34 -20.34 -2.95
C LYS A 44 -4.89 -19.91 -3.19
N PRO A 45 -4.37 -18.92 -2.45
CA PRO A 45 -2.98 -18.51 -2.53
C PRO A 45 -2.02 -19.65 -2.10
N PHE A 46 -0.73 -19.47 -2.32
CA PHE A 46 0.30 -20.37 -1.78
C PHE A 46 0.46 -20.20 -0.27
N SER A 47 0.34 -18.94 0.19
CA SER A 47 0.35 -18.57 1.60
C SER A 47 -0.94 -17.81 1.95
N ASN A 48 -1.54 -18.14 3.10
CA ASN A 48 -2.62 -17.36 3.70
C ASN A 48 -2.09 -16.28 4.66
N ASN A 49 -0.78 -16.20 4.85
CA ASN A 49 -0.11 -15.24 5.74
C ASN A 49 0.84 -14.33 4.95
N PHE A 50 0.36 -13.79 3.82
CA PHE A 50 1.07 -12.83 2.97
C PHE A 50 2.46 -13.27 2.48
N GLY A 51 2.85 -14.53 2.70
CA GLY A 51 4.16 -15.05 2.34
C GLY A 51 5.19 -15.07 3.48
N TRP A 52 4.83 -14.70 4.71
CA TRP A 52 5.75 -14.67 5.85
C TRP A 52 6.46 -16.01 6.12
N GLU A 53 5.80 -17.15 5.89
CA GLU A 53 6.40 -18.47 6.01
C GLU A 53 7.30 -18.85 4.83
N ARG A 54 7.38 -18.01 3.80
CA ARG A 54 8.18 -18.20 2.59
C ARG A 54 9.40 -17.29 2.53
N GLY A 55 9.31 -16.14 3.21
CA GLY A 55 10.32 -15.10 3.23
C GLY A 55 9.69 -13.78 3.66
N THR A 56 10.09 -12.68 3.06
CA THR A 56 9.55 -11.36 3.34
C THR A 56 8.42 -11.04 2.36
N PRO A 57 7.22 -10.64 2.82
CA PRO A 57 6.12 -10.25 1.94
C PRO A 57 6.51 -9.19 0.90
N VAL A 58 5.92 -9.27 -0.30
CA VAL A 58 6.28 -8.39 -1.42
C VAL A 58 6.06 -6.91 -1.11
N ASP A 59 5.04 -6.55 -0.33
CA ASP A 59 4.76 -5.17 0.06
C ASP A 59 5.90 -4.57 0.89
N ARG A 60 6.55 -5.37 1.74
CA ARG A 60 7.66 -4.93 2.60
C ARG A 60 8.86 -4.46 1.80
N TYR A 61 9.11 -5.04 0.62
CA TYR A 61 10.14 -4.55 -0.29
C TYR A 61 9.95 -3.07 -0.63
N TYR A 62 8.72 -2.65 -0.92
CA TYR A 62 8.41 -1.27 -1.30
C TYR A 62 8.32 -0.34 -0.09
N VAL A 63 7.70 -0.80 1.00
CA VAL A 63 7.53 -0.01 2.23
C VAL A 63 8.89 0.24 2.90
N ASP A 64 9.75 -0.77 3.02
CA ASP A 64 11.09 -0.62 3.58
C ASP A 64 11.92 0.40 2.80
N ARG A 65 11.91 0.29 1.46
CA ARG A 65 12.63 1.23 0.59
C ARG A 65 12.06 2.65 0.63
N PHE A 66 10.77 2.81 0.86
CA PHE A 66 10.17 4.11 1.06
C PHE A 66 10.72 4.78 2.32
N PHE A 67 10.68 4.12 3.46
CA PHE A 67 11.20 4.68 4.71
C PHE A 67 12.73 4.88 4.66
N GLU A 68 13.46 4.00 3.99
CA GLU A 68 14.91 4.17 3.75
C GLU A 68 15.21 5.44 2.93
N ARG A 69 14.48 5.68 1.83
CA ARG A 69 14.63 6.90 1.01
C ARG A 69 14.33 8.19 1.79
N HIS A 70 13.42 8.11 2.75
CA HIS A 70 13.01 9.24 3.60
C HIS A 70 13.68 9.24 4.97
N SER A 71 14.75 8.48 5.16
CA SER A 71 15.47 8.37 6.45
C SER A 71 15.93 9.71 7.00
N ALA A 72 16.33 10.65 6.16
CA ALA A 72 16.73 12.00 6.56
C ALA A 72 15.57 12.84 7.17
N GLU A 73 14.33 12.47 6.87
CA GLU A 73 13.13 13.12 7.41
C GLU A 73 12.66 12.47 8.72
N ILE A 74 13.14 11.24 9.03
CA ILE A 74 12.86 10.54 10.28
C ILE A 74 13.88 11.01 11.35
N THR A 75 13.64 12.19 11.92
CA THR A 75 14.60 12.85 12.80
C THR A 75 13.89 13.60 13.93
N GLY A 76 14.63 13.95 14.99
CA GLY A 76 14.12 14.73 16.12
C GLY A 76 13.16 13.95 17.01
N ASP A 77 12.01 14.52 17.32
CA ASP A 77 10.96 13.88 18.09
C ASP A 77 10.03 13.14 17.13
N VAL A 78 10.00 11.81 17.20
CA VAL A 78 9.30 10.94 16.26
C VAL A 78 8.20 10.16 16.97
N LEU A 79 7.03 10.11 16.34
CA LEU A 79 5.91 9.28 16.74
C LEU A 79 5.65 8.22 15.66
N GLU A 80 5.58 6.95 16.03
CA GLU A 80 5.26 5.86 15.12
C GLU A 80 4.13 5.00 15.70
N ILE A 81 3.24 4.53 14.86
CA ILE A 81 2.22 3.58 15.27
C ILE A 81 2.84 2.19 15.52
N ASP A 82 2.28 1.42 16.47
CA ASP A 82 2.70 0.10 16.94
C ASP A 82 4.07 0.15 17.67
N ARG A 83 5.16 -0.34 17.12
CA ARG A 83 6.42 -0.64 17.85
C ARG A 83 7.64 0.17 17.46
N SER A 84 7.48 1.26 16.76
CA SER A 84 8.59 2.12 16.30
C SER A 84 9.68 1.37 15.51
N ILE A 85 9.27 0.40 14.69
CA ILE A 85 10.20 -0.47 13.95
C ILE A 85 10.97 0.33 12.90
N TYR A 86 10.26 1.16 12.14
CA TYR A 86 10.85 1.96 11.05
C TYR A 86 11.68 3.12 11.60
N THR A 87 11.24 3.75 12.69
CA THR A 87 12.01 4.78 13.38
C THR A 87 13.35 4.23 13.89
N ARG A 88 13.34 3.06 14.53
CA ARG A 88 14.57 2.42 15.03
C ARG A 88 15.51 1.97 13.92
N ARG A 89 14.96 1.57 12.77
CA ARG A 89 15.72 1.05 11.65
C ARG A 89 16.30 2.15 10.75
N PHE A 90 15.58 3.21 10.52
CA PHE A 90 15.92 4.24 9.53
C PHE A 90 16.10 5.64 10.10
N GLY A 91 15.66 5.90 11.33
CA GLY A 91 15.74 7.21 11.96
C GLY A 91 17.18 7.69 12.22
N GLN A 92 17.37 8.99 12.08
CA GLN A 92 18.67 9.64 12.27
C GLN A 92 18.52 10.83 13.24
N ASN A 93 19.54 11.09 14.05
CA ASN A 93 19.54 12.22 15.00
C ASN A 93 18.24 12.30 15.84
N LEU A 94 17.80 11.17 16.34
CA LEU A 94 16.57 11.04 17.15
C LEU A 94 16.76 11.68 18.52
N ARG A 95 15.80 12.52 18.96
CA ARG A 95 15.73 13.06 20.33
C ARG A 95 14.80 12.21 21.19
N THR A 96 13.59 12.01 20.70
CA THR A 96 12.57 11.23 21.38
C THR A 96 11.93 10.27 20.39
N VAL A 97 11.69 9.06 20.82
CA VAL A 97 10.96 8.05 20.04
C VAL A 97 9.77 7.59 20.85
N HIS A 98 8.59 7.97 20.42
CA HIS A 98 7.33 7.52 21.00
C HIS A 98 6.59 6.61 20.05
N SER A 99 5.83 5.70 20.62
CA SER A 99 4.90 4.86 19.88
C SER A 99 3.50 4.98 20.44
N PHE A 100 2.49 4.77 19.61
CA PHE A 100 1.11 4.69 20.03
C PHE A 100 0.39 3.49 19.41
N ASP A 101 -0.58 2.97 20.12
CA ASP A 101 -1.47 1.90 19.64
C ASP A 101 -2.81 2.03 20.37
N ILE A 102 -3.89 1.53 19.79
CA ILE A 102 -5.20 1.50 20.44
C ILE A 102 -5.18 0.57 21.66
N GLU A 103 -4.39 -0.51 21.58
CA GLU A 103 -4.19 -1.44 22.70
C GLU A 103 -2.82 -1.22 23.35
N PRO A 104 -2.74 -1.26 24.69
CA PRO A 104 -1.47 -1.16 25.39
C PRO A 104 -0.63 -2.41 25.12
N LYS A 105 0.58 -2.21 24.60
CA LYS A 105 1.60 -3.25 24.39
C LYS A 105 2.86 -2.91 25.21
N PRO A 106 3.74 -3.88 25.51
CA PRO A 106 4.94 -3.60 26.34
C PRO A 106 5.82 -2.46 25.83
N ASP A 107 5.87 -2.26 24.53
CA ASP A 107 6.71 -1.22 23.88
C ASP A 107 5.91 0.02 23.46
N THR A 108 4.61 0.10 23.80
CA THR A 108 3.77 1.25 23.44
C THR A 108 3.95 2.37 24.47
N THR A 109 4.30 3.57 24.00
CA THR A 109 4.41 4.76 24.86
C THR A 109 3.01 5.27 25.25
N PHE A 110 2.10 5.34 24.30
CA PHE A 110 0.73 5.84 24.51
C PHE A 110 -0.31 4.82 24.03
N ALA A 111 -1.18 4.38 24.92
CA ALA A 111 -2.35 3.61 24.54
C ALA A 111 -3.50 4.58 24.26
N CYS A 112 -3.82 4.82 22.98
CA CYS A 112 -4.90 5.74 22.59
C CYS A 112 -5.41 5.43 21.18
N ASP A 113 -6.69 5.73 20.98
CA ASP A 113 -7.24 5.85 19.63
C ASP A 113 -6.80 7.20 19.04
N LEU A 114 -6.17 7.18 17.89
CA LEU A 114 -5.71 8.40 17.21
C LEU A 114 -6.88 9.35 16.86
N ALA A 115 -8.08 8.82 16.64
CA ALA A 115 -9.27 9.62 16.38
C ALA A 115 -9.66 10.52 17.58
N HIS A 116 -9.32 10.10 18.80
CA HIS A 116 -9.68 10.76 20.07
C HIS A 116 -8.45 11.00 20.95
N SER A 117 -7.35 11.40 20.34
CA SER A 117 -6.04 11.49 21.01
C SER A 117 -5.71 12.87 21.59
N GLU A 118 -6.65 13.83 21.62
CA GLU A 118 -6.38 15.22 21.98
C GLU A 118 -5.87 15.39 23.42
N ASN A 119 -6.31 14.52 24.33
CA ASN A 119 -5.89 14.54 25.74
C ASN A 119 -4.63 13.69 26.03
N VAL A 120 -4.11 12.99 25.03
CA VAL A 120 -2.96 12.06 25.17
C VAL A 120 -1.77 12.53 24.35
N LEU A 121 -2.00 12.90 23.08
CA LEU A 121 -0.98 13.37 22.17
C LEU A 121 -1.08 14.89 22.03
N GLU A 122 -0.05 15.60 22.45
CA GLU A 122 0.03 17.07 22.38
C GLU A 122 0.10 17.54 20.92
N SER A 123 -0.48 18.73 20.67
CA SER A 123 -0.38 19.40 19.37
C SER A 123 1.03 19.89 19.12
N ASP A 124 1.48 19.84 17.86
CA ASP A 124 2.80 20.35 17.43
C ASP A 124 3.98 19.75 18.22
N ALA A 125 3.86 18.48 18.63
CA ALA A 125 4.84 17.81 19.49
C ALA A 125 5.93 17.06 18.71
N TYR A 126 5.68 16.67 17.45
CA TYR A 126 6.57 15.77 16.71
C TYR A 126 7.14 16.40 15.45
N ASP A 127 8.40 16.15 15.18
CA ASP A 127 9.07 16.52 13.94
C ASP A 127 8.71 15.55 12.80
N CYS A 128 8.47 14.28 13.14
CA CYS A 128 8.06 13.26 12.17
C CYS A 128 7.02 12.31 12.77
N VAL A 129 6.01 11.94 11.98
CA VAL A 129 5.03 10.90 12.31
C VAL A 129 5.06 9.82 11.24
N LEU A 130 5.16 8.54 11.68
CA LEU A 130 5.19 7.38 10.81
C LEU A 130 3.92 6.53 10.98
N LEU A 131 3.25 6.26 9.85
CA LEU A 131 2.04 5.42 9.77
C LEU A 131 2.24 4.29 8.72
N PRO A 132 3.09 3.29 9.00
CA PRO A 132 3.37 2.20 8.06
C PRO A 132 2.19 1.22 7.97
N CYS A 133 1.60 1.07 6.79
CA CYS A 133 0.55 0.09 6.44
C CYS A 133 -0.68 0.08 7.35
N THR A 134 -1.04 1.21 7.97
CA THR A 134 -2.08 1.26 9.02
C THR A 134 -3.31 2.06 8.64
N LEU A 135 -3.25 2.87 7.59
CA LEU A 135 -4.34 3.78 7.22
C LEU A 135 -5.66 3.05 6.89
N SER A 136 -5.58 1.79 6.46
CA SER A 136 -6.76 0.98 6.15
C SER A 136 -7.54 0.54 7.38
N PHE A 137 -6.94 0.58 8.57
CA PHE A 137 -7.53 0.11 9.83
C PHE A 137 -8.17 1.23 10.67
N PHE A 138 -7.97 2.49 10.32
CA PHE A 138 -8.56 3.61 11.04
C PHE A 138 -10.06 3.69 10.79
N ARG A 139 -10.87 3.38 11.82
CA ARG A 139 -12.33 3.39 11.71
C ARG A 139 -12.87 4.79 11.38
N GLU A 140 -12.42 5.80 12.10
CA GLU A 140 -12.75 7.21 11.89
C GLU A 140 -11.60 7.90 11.14
N LEU A 141 -11.38 7.48 9.90
CA LEU A 141 -10.20 7.85 9.09
C LEU A 141 -9.98 9.37 9.02
N ASP A 142 -11.05 10.17 8.78
CA ASP A 142 -10.94 11.64 8.70
C ASP A 142 -10.42 12.25 10.02
N LEU A 143 -10.88 11.78 11.18
CA LEU A 143 -10.42 12.25 12.49
C LEU A 143 -8.97 11.82 12.74
N CYS A 144 -8.62 10.57 12.45
CA CYS A 144 -7.25 10.08 12.57
C CYS A 144 -6.29 10.93 11.72
N LEU A 145 -6.64 11.22 10.47
CA LEU A 145 -5.82 12.05 9.59
C LEU A 145 -5.67 13.48 10.13
N ARG A 146 -6.75 14.12 10.61
CA ARG A 146 -6.69 15.45 11.22
C ARG A 146 -5.80 15.47 12.46
N ASN A 147 -5.94 14.48 13.34
CA ASN A 147 -5.11 14.36 14.53
C ASN A 147 -3.65 14.05 14.19
N THR A 148 -3.38 13.28 13.14
CA THR A 148 -2.00 13.11 12.64
C THR A 148 -1.38 14.47 12.28
N LEU A 149 -2.10 15.33 11.54
CA LEU A 149 -1.58 16.66 11.21
C LEU A 149 -1.45 17.56 12.43
N ARG A 150 -2.39 17.45 13.40
CA ARG A 150 -2.38 18.25 14.63
C ARG A 150 -1.09 18.01 15.45
N VAL A 151 -0.68 16.75 15.60
CA VAL A 151 0.48 16.40 16.45
C VAL A 151 1.83 16.72 15.80
N VAL A 152 1.86 16.88 14.46
CA VAL A 152 3.09 17.27 13.73
C VAL A 152 3.34 18.76 13.88
N ARG A 153 4.59 19.17 14.17
CA ARG A 153 5.02 20.56 14.22
C ARG A 153 4.92 21.24 12.86
N PRO A 154 4.75 22.57 12.82
CA PRO A 154 5.00 23.33 11.60
C PRO A 154 6.42 23.05 11.05
N GLY A 155 6.51 22.69 9.78
CA GLY A 155 7.75 22.24 9.14
C GLY A 155 8.08 20.77 9.34
N GLY A 156 7.30 20.02 10.10
CA GLY A 156 7.45 18.56 10.29
C GLY A 156 6.84 17.75 9.18
N THR A 157 7.08 16.44 9.22
CA THR A 157 6.75 15.50 8.13
C THR A 157 5.87 14.34 8.62
N ILE A 158 4.91 13.93 7.79
CA ILE A 158 4.18 12.67 7.94
C ILE A 158 4.65 11.73 6.83
N LEU A 159 5.09 10.53 7.21
CA LEU A 159 5.42 9.44 6.32
C LEU A 159 4.43 8.30 6.54
N ALA A 160 3.64 7.98 5.54
CA ALA A 160 2.65 6.93 5.65
C ALA A 160 2.70 5.99 4.44
N SER A 161 2.26 4.76 4.65
CA SER A 161 2.01 3.83 3.56
C SER A 161 0.65 3.18 3.71
N ALA A 162 0.02 2.91 2.58
CA ALA A 162 -1.26 2.23 2.49
C ALA A 162 -1.15 1.07 1.50
N SER A 163 -1.97 0.05 1.71
CA SER A 163 -2.06 -1.09 0.82
C SER A 163 -2.76 -0.71 -0.48
N GLY A 164 -2.22 -1.20 -1.60
CA GLY A 164 -2.83 -1.08 -2.91
C GLY A 164 -3.82 -2.21 -3.23
N ILE A 165 -3.56 -2.93 -4.33
CA ILE A 165 -4.42 -4.03 -4.81
C ILE A 165 -4.00 -5.33 -4.13
N ILE A 166 -4.51 -5.56 -2.94
CA ILE A 166 -4.21 -6.76 -2.15
C ILE A 166 -5.49 -7.40 -1.60
N ARG A 167 -5.35 -8.64 -1.10
CA ARG A 167 -6.41 -9.30 -0.37
C ARG A 167 -6.76 -8.54 0.92
N VAL A 168 -7.96 -8.67 1.40
CA VAL A 168 -8.39 -8.17 2.70
C VAL A 168 -7.69 -8.96 3.81
N GLU A 169 -7.21 -8.29 4.85
CA GLU A 169 -6.53 -8.91 5.97
C GLU A 169 -7.54 -9.53 6.94
N ASP A 170 -8.42 -8.72 7.47
CA ASP A 170 -9.50 -9.13 8.39
C ASP A 170 -10.69 -8.16 8.32
N SER A 171 -11.58 -8.20 9.34
CA SER A 171 -12.79 -7.37 9.41
C SER A 171 -12.53 -5.88 9.67
N ASP A 172 -11.35 -5.52 10.16
CA ASP A 172 -10.97 -4.14 10.47
C ASP A 172 -10.16 -3.47 9.35
N ASP A 173 -9.88 -4.22 8.28
CA ASP A 173 -9.28 -3.71 7.05
C ASP A 173 -10.34 -3.02 6.18
N LEU A 174 -10.67 -1.77 6.51
CA LEU A 174 -11.87 -1.06 6.08
C LEU A 174 -11.70 -0.32 4.75
N TRP A 175 -10.48 0.18 4.44
CA TRP A 175 -10.29 1.16 3.39
C TRP A 175 -9.30 0.71 2.32
N ARG A 176 -9.72 0.80 1.07
CA ARG A 176 -8.88 0.62 -0.12
C ARG A 176 -9.14 1.78 -1.07
N PHE A 177 -8.23 2.75 -1.07
CA PHE A 177 -8.28 3.85 -2.01
C PHE A 177 -7.27 3.64 -3.14
N THR A 178 -7.57 4.20 -4.30
CA THR A 178 -6.58 4.39 -5.34
C THR A 178 -5.60 5.50 -4.93
N PRO A 179 -4.43 5.62 -5.56
CA PRO A 179 -3.54 6.76 -5.31
C PRO A 179 -4.22 8.12 -5.51
N PHE A 180 -5.14 8.21 -6.46
CA PHE A 180 -5.95 9.41 -6.70
C PHE A 180 -6.95 9.67 -5.56
N GLY A 181 -7.62 8.61 -5.06
CA GLY A 181 -8.53 8.71 -3.92
C GLY A 181 -7.81 9.15 -2.64
N TRP A 182 -6.60 8.62 -2.39
CA TRP A 182 -5.76 9.09 -1.28
C TRP A 182 -5.41 10.57 -1.43
N ARG A 183 -5.00 11.01 -2.63
CA ARG A 183 -4.67 12.42 -2.86
C ARG A 183 -5.84 13.35 -2.57
N GLU A 184 -7.04 13.04 -3.08
CA GLU A 184 -8.26 13.82 -2.84
C GLU A 184 -8.62 13.89 -1.34
N LEU A 185 -8.56 12.76 -0.64
CA LEU A 185 -8.84 12.72 0.79
C LEU A 185 -7.83 13.54 1.59
N LEU A 186 -6.53 13.37 1.30
CA LEU A 186 -5.46 14.02 2.04
C LEU A 186 -5.39 15.53 1.78
N GLN A 187 -5.66 15.98 0.57
CA GLN A 187 -5.77 17.42 0.27
C GLN A 187 -6.86 18.11 1.09
N ARG A 188 -7.93 17.38 1.38
CA ARG A 188 -9.05 17.86 2.18
C ARG A 188 -8.78 17.82 3.69
N THR A 189 -8.07 16.80 4.17
CA THR A 189 -7.78 16.60 5.59
C THR A 189 -6.49 17.30 6.03
N TRP A 190 -5.53 17.54 5.11
CA TRP A 190 -4.24 18.20 5.33
C TRP A 190 -4.10 19.46 4.46
N PRO A 191 -4.97 20.46 4.65
CA PRO A 191 -4.96 21.65 3.80
C PRO A 191 -3.67 22.44 3.94
N GLY A 192 -3.16 22.94 2.80
CA GLY A 192 -1.95 23.76 2.75
C GLY A 192 -0.63 22.99 2.89
N CYS A 193 -0.66 21.67 3.07
CA CYS A 193 0.54 20.86 3.14
C CYS A 193 1.11 20.54 1.75
N GLU A 194 2.42 20.39 1.66
CA GLU A 194 3.07 19.77 0.50
C GLU A 194 2.80 18.26 0.56
N LEU A 195 2.10 17.74 -0.44
CA LEU A 195 1.65 16.35 -0.47
C LEU A 195 2.19 15.61 -1.69
N VAL A 196 2.88 14.50 -1.44
CA VAL A 196 3.31 13.54 -2.48
C VAL A 196 2.63 12.20 -2.21
N VAL A 197 1.96 11.64 -3.22
CA VAL A 197 1.35 10.30 -3.17
C VAL A 197 1.92 9.49 -4.33
N GLU A 198 2.65 8.44 -4.01
CA GLU A 198 3.37 7.59 -4.95
C GLU A 198 2.84 6.17 -4.95
N SER A 199 2.70 5.58 -6.14
CA SER A 199 2.42 4.15 -6.31
C SER A 199 3.71 3.37 -6.50
N GLU A 200 3.84 2.24 -5.82
CA GLU A 200 4.95 1.30 -5.98
C GLU A 200 4.40 -0.09 -6.30
N GLY A 201 5.00 -0.73 -7.30
CA GLY A 201 4.63 -2.07 -7.73
C GLY A 201 4.38 -2.17 -9.23
N ASN A 202 3.87 -3.32 -9.64
CA ASN A 202 3.51 -3.64 -11.02
C ASN A 202 2.58 -4.87 -11.04
N CYS A 203 2.07 -5.23 -12.20
CA CYS A 203 1.15 -6.35 -12.38
C CYS A 203 1.70 -7.68 -11.82
N LEU A 204 3.01 -7.98 -12.03
CA LEU A 204 3.63 -9.20 -11.51
C LEU A 204 3.74 -9.16 -9.98
N ALA A 205 4.20 -8.06 -9.41
CA ALA A 205 4.36 -7.89 -7.96
C ALA A 205 3.00 -7.97 -7.23
N VAL A 206 1.95 -7.31 -7.76
CA VAL A 206 0.57 -7.43 -7.25
C VAL A 206 0.09 -8.88 -7.30
N THR A 207 0.35 -9.59 -8.40
CA THR A 207 -0.05 -10.98 -8.55
C THR A 207 0.68 -11.87 -7.56
N ALA A 208 2.00 -11.72 -7.44
CA ALA A 208 2.84 -12.46 -6.51
C ALA A 208 2.38 -12.25 -5.06
N PHE A 209 2.14 -11.00 -4.66
CA PHE A 209 1.68 -10.67 -3.32
C PHE A 209 0.31 -11.29 -3.01
N ASN A 210 -0.66 -11.19 -3.93
CA ASN A 210 -1.99 -11.80 -3.75
C ASN A 210 -1.94 -13.34 -3.73
N LEU A 211 -0.93 -13.93 -4.33
CA LEU A 211 -0.68 -15.38 -4.24
C LEU A 211 0.09 -15.77 -2.96
N GLY A 212 0.53 -14.80 -2.16
CA GLY A 212 1.28 -15.03 -0.94
C GLY A 212 2.70 -15.53 -1.20
N LEU A 213 3.36 -14.96 -2.22
CA LEU A 213 4.79 -15.17 -2.46
C LEU A 213 5.62 -14.14 -1.67
N ALA A 214 6.87 -14.51 -1.39
CA ALA A 214 7.85 -13.60 -0.82
C ALA A 214 8.56 -12.80 -1.93
N HIS A 215 9.10 -11.60 -1.59
CA HIS A 215 9.81 -10.81 -2.59
C HIS A 215 11.10 -11.47 -3.07
N GLU A 216 11.70 -12.35 -2.26
CA GLU A 216 12.88 -13.13 -2.62
C GLU A 216 12.62 -14.14 -3.75
N GLU A 217 11.36 -14.42 -4.05
CA GLU A 217 10.95 -15.29 -5.17
C GLU A 217 10.81 -14.51 -6.49
N LEU A 218 10.98 -13.17 -6.47
CA LEU A 218 10.98 -12.31 -7.63
C LEU A 218 12.40 -11.77 -7.87
N LYS A 219 12.69 -11.46 -9.13
CA LYS A 219 13.98 -10.86 -9.48
C LYS A 219 14.00 -9.37 -9.17
N PRO A 220 15.17 -8.80 -8.87
CA PRO A 220 15.29 -7.37 -8.62
C PRO A 220 14.74 -6.47 -9.74
N GLU A 221 14.96 -6.83 -11.00
CA GLU A 221 14.43 -6.10 -12.16
C GLU A 221 12.89 -6.16 -12.25
N GLU A 222 12.27 -7.26 -11.79
CA GLU A 222 10.82 -7.43 -11.74
C GLU A 222 10.20 -6.58 -10.63
N LEU A 223 10.86 -6.51 -9.47
CA LEU A 223 10.43 -5.67 -8.35
C LEU A 223 10.63 -4.17 -8.63
N ASN A 224 11.72 -3.81 -9.32
CA ASN A 224 12.06 -2.41 -9.60
C ASN A 224 11.28 -1.80 -10.78
N TYR A 225 10.65 -2.62 -11.62
CA TYR A 225 9.78 -2.10 -12.67
C TYR A 225 8.52 -1.51 -12.03
N ARG A 226 8.27 -0.22 -12.28
CA ARG A 226 7.14 0.52 -11.72
C ARG A 226 6.04 0.69 -12.74
N ASP A 227 4.82 0.30 -12.38
CA ASP A 227 3.59 0.58 -13.11
C ASP A 227 2.56 1.15 -12.13
N GLU A 228 2.32 2.46 -12.22
CA GLU A 228 1.44 3.19 -11.30
C GLU A 228 -0.02 2.71 -11.29
N LEU A 229 -0.42 1.95 -12.30
CA LEU A 229 -1.76 1.38 -12.40
C LEU A 229 -1.93 0.09 -11.57
N PHE A 230 -0.81 -0.49 -11.09
CA PHE A 230 -0.82 -1.71 -10.29
C PHE A 230 -0.07 -1.52 -8.96
N PRO A 231 -0.60 -0.69 -8.05
CA PRO A 231 0.05 -0.45 -6.77
C PRO A 231 -0.01 -1.68 -5.86
N VAL A 232 1.14 -2.12 -5.37
CA VAL A 232 1.28 -2.99 -4.19
C VAL A 232 1.23 -2.13 -2.93
N ALA A 233 2.02 -1.06 -2.92
CA ALA A 233 2.03 -0.05 -1.87
C ALA A 233 1.74 1.35 -2.44
N ILE A 234 1.06 2.17 -1.66
CA ILE A 234 0.83 3.59 -1.93
C ILE A 234 1.50 4.36 -0.80
N ASN A 235 2.58 5.06 -1.14
CA ASN A 235 3.41 5.79 -0.20
C ASN A 235 3.02 7.27 -0.19
N ILE A 236 3.00 7.86 1.00
CA ILE A 236 2.50 9.21 1.23
C ILE A 236 3.55 9.99 2.03
N VAL A 237 3.94 11.13 1.49
CA VAL A 237 4.75 12.13 2.18
C VAL A 237 3.92 13.39 2.31
N CYS A 238 3.77 13.90 3.51
CA CYS A 238 3.13 15.18 3.75
C CYS A 238 4.05 16.06 4.60
N ARG A 239 4.35 17.27 4.13
CA ARG A 239 5.13 18.25 4.88
C ARG A 239 4.23 19.39 5.31
N LYS A 240 4.09 19.57 6.63
CA LYS A 240 3.31 20.65 7.21
C LYS A 240 4.03 21.99 6.94
N PRO A 241 3.34 23.03 6.45
CA PRO A 241 3.99 24.31 6.17
C PRO A 241 4.62 24.89 7.44
N LYS A 242 5.70 25.66 7.27
CA LYS A 242 6.23 26.52 8.31
C LYS A 242 5.30 27.73 8.47
N PRO A 243 5.25 28.34 9.66
CA PRO A 243 4.44 29.55 9.89
C PRO A 243 4.83 30.68 8.95
#